data_e22d4e4b302b75f93d24e8564ccd9931
#
_entry.id   e22d4e4b302b75f93d24e8564ccd9931
#
_cell.length_a   1.000
_cell.length_b   1.000
_cell.length_c   1.000
_cell.angle_alpha   90.00
_cell.angle_beta   90.00
_cell.angle_gamma   90.00
#
_symmetry.space_group_name_H-M   'P 1'
#
loop_
_entity.id
_entity.type
_entity.pdbx_description
1 polymer ?
#
loop_
_entity_poly.entity_id
_entity_poly.type
_entity_poly.pdbx_seq_one_letter_code
_entity_poly.pdbx_strand_id
1 'polypeptide(L)'
;MSEEGEKLGLIDAVVPSKELLKVARQWALDIAERRKPWMRALHRTDKIGSLSEAHEVLKLARKQVKQTARNMPQHLACLDVIEEGIVHGGYNGILKVYVAWSINTYILCTSLFRKRRYSSLPTFC
;
A
#
# COMPACT_ATOMS: atom_id res chain seq x y z
N MET A 1 -3.37 -18.00 -9.97
CA MET A 1 -3.49 -16.60 -9.53
C MET A 1 -4.63 -16.35 -8.54
N SER A 2 -5.90 -16.70 -8.83
CA SER A 2 -7.01 -16.48 -7.87
C SER A 2 -6.85 -17.30 -6.58
N GLU A 3 -6.56 -18.59 -6.68
CA GLU A 3 -6.31 -19.48 -5.55
C GLU A 3 -5.08 -19.06 -4.71
N GLU A 4 -4.07 -18.51 -5.36
CA GLU A 4 -2.89 -17.94 -4.69
C GLU A 4 -3.25 -16.69 -3.91
N GLY A 5 -4.11 -15.82 -4.48
CA GLY A 5 -4.63 -14.63 -3.80
C GLY A 5 -5.44 -14.98 -2.55
N GLU A 6 -6.23 -16.06 -2.59
CA GLU A 6 -6.97 -16.57 -1.43
C GLU A 6 -6.01 -17.11 -0.35
N LYS A 7 -5.01 -17.90 -0.73
CA LYS A 7 -3.97 -18.39 0.20
C LYS A 7 -3.20 -17.25 0.87
N LEU A 8 -2.90 -16.19 0.13
CA LEU A 8 -2.22 -15.01 0.65
C LEU A 8 -3.13 -14.08 1.45
N GLY A 9 -4.44 -14.32 1.46
CA GLY A 9 -5.41 -13.48 2.17
C GLY A 9 -5.73 -12.15 1.48
N LEU A 10 -5.42 -12.03 0.18
CA LEU A 10 -5.77 -10.86 -0.63
C LEU A 10 -7.25 -10.85 -1.03
N ILE A 11 -7.84 -12.03 -1.16
CA ILE A 11 -9.26 -12.24 -1.42
C ILE A 11 -9.80 -13.29 -0.44
N ASP A 12 -11.07 -13.20 -0.14
CA ASP A 12 -11.69 -14.03 0.91
C ASP A 12 -12.23 -15.36 0.38
N ALA A 13 -12.58 -15.44 -0.90
CA ALA A 13 -13.03 -16.69 -1.53
C ALA A 13 -12.87 -16.64 -3.05
N VAL A 14 -12.68 -17.82 -3.64
CA VAL A 14 -12.71 -18.03 -5.08
C VAL A 14 -13.99 -18.76 -5.43
N VAL A 15 -14.82 -18.17 -6.29
CA VAL A 15 -16.10 -18.74 -6.72
C VAL A 15 -16.25 -18.68 -8.23
N PRO A 16 -17.04 -19.56 -8.86
CA PRO A 16 -17.33 -19.50 -10.28
C PRO A 16 -17.96 -18.14 -10.67
N SER A 17 -17.59 -17.60 -11.82
CA SER A 17 -18.04 -16.29 -12.28
C SER A 17 -19.58 -16.13 -12.29
N LYS A 18 -20.30 -17.20 -12.62
CA LYS A 18 -21.78 -17.22 -12.66
C LYS A 18 -22.42 -17.07 -11.27
N GLU A 19 -21.72 -17.46 -10.21
CA GLU A 19 -22.23 -17.45 -8.84
C GLU A 19 -21.74 -16.25 -8.03
N LEU A 20 -20.80 -15.47 -8.56
CA LEU A 20 -20.14 -14.37 -7.88
C LEU A 20 -21.13 -13.40 -7.21
N LEU A 21 -22.12 -12.92 -7.95
CA LEU A 21 -23.12 -11.99 -7.43
C LEU A 21 -24.01 -12.60 -6.34
N LYS A 22 -24.37 -13.88 -6.49
CA LYS A 22 -25.19 -14.59 -5.50
C LYS A 22 -24.44 -14.76 -4.21
N VAL A 23 -23.19 -15.22 -4.29
CA VAL A 23 -22.33 -15.40 -3.11
C VAL A 23 -22.00 -14.07 -2.44
N ALA A 24 -21.68 -13.04 -3.21
CA ALA A 24 -21.39 -11.71 -2.66
C ALA A 24 -22.59 -11.12 -1.92
N ARG A 25 -23.81 -11.25 -2.48
CA ARG A 25 -25.04 -10.81 -1.80
C ARG A 25 -25.29 -11.59 -0.52
N GLN A 26 -25.09 -12.91 -0.54
CA GLN A 26 -25.27 -13.73 0.65
C GLN A 26 -24.29 -13.32 1.75
N TRP A 27 -23.02 -13.09 1.41
CA TRP A 27 -22.03 -12.61 2.37
C TRP A 27 -22.37 -11.23 2.94
N ALA A 28 -22.86 -10.32 2.11
CA ALA A 28 -23.30 -9.00 2.57
C ALA A 28 -24.45 -9.10 3.61
N LEU A 29 -25.43 -9.99 3.35
CA LEU A 29 -26.51 -10.28 4.29
C LEU A 29 -26.00 -10.92 5.57
N ASP A 30 -25.10 -11.89 5.47
CA ASP A 30 -24.52 -12.57 6.62
C ASP A 30 -23.73 -11.59 7.52
N ILE A 31 -23.04 -10.60 6.93
CA ILE A 31 -22.36 -9.54 7.67
C ILE A 31 -23.38 -8.59 8.31
N ALA A 32 -24.41 -8.16 7.57
CA ALA A 32 -25.46 -7.28 8.07
C ALA A 32 -26.23 -7.89 9.25
N GLU A 33 -26.50 -9.18 9.18
CA GLU A 33 -27.19 -9.95 10.22
C GLU A 33 -26.24 -10.47 11.33
N ARG A 34 -24.97 -10.06 11.30
CA ARG A 34 -23.92 -10.45 12.26
C ARG A 34 -23.64 -11.96 12.32
N ARG A 35 -24.00 -12.72 11.28
CA ARG A 35 -23.63 -14.13 11.15
C ARG A 35 -22.16 -14.32 10.75
N LYS A 36 -21.59 -13.35 10.01
CA LYS A 36 -20.16 -13.26 9.72
C LYS A 36 -19.54 -12.03 10.36
N PRO A 37 -18.30 -12.11 10.86
CA PRO A 37 -17.64 -10.95 11.43
C PRO A 37 -17.36 -9.91 10.36
N TRP A 38 -17.65 -8.65 10.68
CA TRP A 38 -17.20 -7.53 9.88
C TRP A 38 -15.78 -7.14 10.29
N MET A 39 -14.81 -7.42 9.43
CA MET A 39 -13.40 -7.13 9.69
C MET A 39 -12.87 -6.14 8.65
N ARG A 40 -12.30 -5.04 9.12
CA ARG A 40 -11.62 -4.08 8.25
C ARG A 40 -10.26 -4.64 7.84
N ALA A 41 -9.87 -4.49 6.56
CA ALA A 41 -8.56 -4.92 6.06
C ALA A 41 -7.40 -4.37 6.88
N LEU A 42 -7.51 -3.12 7.37
CA LEU A 42 -6.51 -2.49 8.23
C LEU A 42 -6.29 -3.17 9.59
N HIS A 43 -7.25 -3.97 10.04
CA HIS A 43 -7.18 -4.67 11.32
C HIS A 43 -6.81 -6.15 11.15
N ARG A 44 -6.61 -6.59 9.90
CA ARG A 44 -6.17 -7.98 9.63
C ARG A 44 -4.68 -8.09 9.85
N THR A 45 -4.31 -8.75 10.92
CA THR A 45 -2.92 -9.06 11.29
C THR A 45 -2.65 -10.55 11.32
N ASP A 46 -3.65 -11.37 10.97
CA ASP A 46 -3.61 -12.83 11.02
C ASP A 46 -2.53 -13.47 10.13
N LYS A 47 -2.10 -12.75 9.08
CA LYS A 47 -1.04 -13.19 8.16
C LYS A 47 0.33 -12.54 8.44
N ILE A 48 0.39 -11.61 9.39
CA ILE A 48 1.63 -11.00 9.82
C ILE A 48 2.20 -11.92 10.91
N GLY A 49 3.33 -12.57 10.63
CA GLY A 49 4.04 -13.39 11.59
C GLY A 49 4.59 -12.56 12.78
N SER A 50 5.62 -13.05 13.43
CA SER A 50 6.30 -12.30 14.48
C SER A 50 6.93 -11.01 13.92
N LEU A 51 7.06 -9.98 14.77
CA LEU A 51 7.72 -8.72 14.38
C LEU A 51 9.15 -8.94 13.85
N SER A 52 9.87 -9.92 14.40
CA SER A 52 11.22 -10.29 13.95
C SER A 52 11.21 -10.83 12.52
N GLU A 53 10.30 -11.72 12.20
CA GLU A 53 10.13 -12.27 10.84
C GLU A 53 9.75 -11.18 9.85
N ALA A 54 8.80 -10.32 10.23
CA ALA A 54 8.40 -9.19 9.40
C ALA A 54 9.57 -8.25 9.09
N HIS A 55 10.42 -7.93 10.07
CA HIS A 55 11.62 -7.11 9.86
C HIS A 55 12.64 -7.78 8.94
N GLU A 56 12.84 -9.10 9.05
CA GLU A 56 13.75 -9.82 8.15
C GLU A 56 13.25 -9.81 6.71
N VAL A 57 11.95 -10.06 6.50
CA VAL A 57 11.33 -9.97 5.18
C VAL A 57 11.49 -8.58 4.57
N LEU A 58 11.23 -7.52 5.35
CA LEU A 58 11.41 -6.13 4.92
C LEU A 58 12.87 -5.80 4.58
N LYS A 59 13.81 -6.32 5.36
CA LYS A 59 15.26 -6.15 5.10
C LYS A 59 15.67 -6.79 3.78
N LEU A 60 15.18 -8.01 3.51
CA LEU A 60 15.42 -8.69 2.24
C LEU A 60 14.78 -7.95 1.07
N ALA A 61 13.52 -7.49 1.22
CA ALA A 61 12.83 -6.70 0.22
C ALA A 61 13.57 -5.39 -0.09
N ARG A 62 14.05 -4.67 0.92
CA ARG A 62 14.88 -3.46 0.73
C ARG A 62 16.18 -3.75 -0.02
N LYS A 63 16.84 -4.87 0.27
CA LYS A 63 18.05 -5.29 -0.45
C LYS A 63 17.73 -5.54 -1.92
N GLN A 64 16.65 -6.25 -2.21
CA GLN A 64 16.19 -6.53 -3.55
C GLN A 64 15.83 -5.26 -4.33
N VAL A 65 15.07 -4.35 -3.72
CA VAL A 65 14.71 -3.05 -4.33
C VAL A 65 15.96 -2.24 -4.68
N LYS A 66 16.96 -2.18 -3.80
CA LYS A 66 18.21 -1.47 -4.07
C LYS A 66 19.00 -2.07 -5.26
N GLN A 67 18.84 -3.35 -5.52
CA GLN A 67 19.49 -4.03 -6.65
C GLN A 67 18.72 -3.85 -7.96
N THR A 68 17.39 -3.98 -7.92
CA THR A 68 16.53 -4.02 -9.12
C THR A 68 15.96 -2.66 -9.51
N ALA A 69 15.74 -1.76 -8.55
CA ALA A 69 15.04 -0.49 -8.74
C ALA A 69 15.86 0.71 -8.20
N ARG A 70 17.11 0.81 -8.58
CA ARG A 70 18.09 1.80 -8.08
C ARG A 70 17.62 3.25 -8.14
N ASN A 71 16.84 3.61 -9.17
CA ASN A 71 16.38 4.97 -9.42
C ASN A 71 14.89 5.17 -9.08
N MET A 72 14.29 4.27 -8.30
CA MET A 72 12.88 4.30 -7.96
C MET A 72 12.69 4.44 -6.43
N PRO A 73 12.83 5.66 -5.86
CA PRO A 73 12.72 5.87 -4.41
C PRO A 73 11.34 5.53 -3.86
N GLN A 74 10.29 5.52 -4.70
CA GLN A 74 8.93 5.17 -4.31
C GLN A 74 8.81 3.76 -3.74
N HIS A 75 9.61 2.80 -4.22
CA HIS A 75 9.59 1.43 -3.70
C HIS A 75 10.10 1.35 -2.26
N LEU A 76 11.13 2.13 -1.93
CA LEU A 76 11.63 2.21 -0.56
C LEU A 76 10.60 2.91 0.35
N ALA A 77 9.96 3.98 -0.14
CA ALA A 77 8.90 4.65 0.60
C ALA A 77 7.70 3.72 0.89
N CYS A 78 7.33 2.85 -0.06
CA CYS A 78 6.31 1.83 0.18
C CYS A 78 6.72 0.85 1.30
N LEU A 79 7.97 0.40 1.31
CA LEU A 79 8.46 -0.49 2.37
C LEU A 79 8.48 0.20 3.74
N ASP A 80 8.81 1.50 3.79
CA ASP A 80 8.79 2.28 5.03
C ASP A 80 7.37 2.46 5.58
N VAL A 81 6.38 2.61 4.69
CA VAL A 81 4.96 2.66 5.05
C VAL A 81 4.48 1.31 5.60
N ILE A 82 4.86 0.22 4.94
CA ILE A 82 4.50 -1.14 5.38
C ILE A 82 5.09 -1.42 6.76
N GLU A 83 6.36 -1.08 6.98
CA GLU A 83 7.01 -1.24 8.29
C GLU A 83 6.30 -0.44 9.38
N GLU A 84 5.95 0.82 9.11
CA GLU A 84 5.18 1.65 10.02
C GLU A 84 3.83 1.03 10.39
N GLY A 85 3.13 0.50 9.37
CA GLY A 85 1.86 -0.19 9.55
C GLY A 85 1.96 -1.46 10.39
N ILE A 86 3.06 -2.20 10.27
CA ILE A 86 3.32 -3.42 11.07
C ILE A 86 3.65 -3.07 12.52
N VAL A 87 4.51 -2.07 12.75
CA VAL A 87 5.01 -1.71 14.07
C VAL A 87 4.00 -0.91 14.90
N HIS A 88 3.37 0.08 14.28
CA HIS A 88 2.50 1.06 14.95
C HIS A 88 1.02 0.93 14.57
N GLY A 89 0.68 -0.07 13.74
CA GLY A 89 -0.67 -0.33 13.29
C GLY A 89 -1.04 0.34 11.96
N GLY A 90 -2.03 -0.23 11.27
CA GLY A 90 -2.39 0.14 9.89
C GLY A 90 -2.74 1.62 9.70
N TYR A 91 -3.32 2.29 10.70
CA TYR A 91 -3.61 3.73 10.64
C TYR A 91 -2.36 4.59 10.54
N ASN A 92 -1.30 4.25 11.29
CA ASN A 92 -0.03 4.98 11.23
C ASN A 92 0.66 4.79 9.88
N GLY A 93 0.57 3.59 9.30
CA GLY A 93 0.99 3.35 7.93
C GLY A 93 0.29 4.27 6.94
N ILE A 94 -1.03 4.42 7.02
CA ILE A 94 -1.80 5.34 6.14
C ILE A 94 -1.39 6.80 6.35
N LEU A 95 -1.22 7.25 7.58
CA LEU A 95 -0.77 8.61 7.86
C LEU A 95 0.61 8.87 7.24
N LYS A 96 1.50 7.89 7.31
CA LYS A 96 2.83 8.00 6.67
C LYS A 96 2.75 8.11 5.15
N VAL A 97 1.82 7.37 4.50
CA VAL A 97 1.53 7.55 3.05
C VAL A 97 1.13 8.98 2.76
N TYR A 98 0.17 9.52 3.52
CA TYR A 98 -0.34 10.87 3.31
C TYR A 98 0.76 11.92 3.43
N VAL A 99 1.60 11.83 4.47
CA VAL A 99 2.73 12.74 4.68
C VAL A 99 3.75 12.61 3.54
N ALA A 100 4.15 11.39 3.18
CA ALA A 100 5.11 11.15 2.10
C ALA A 100 4.60 11.69 0.76
N TRP A 101 3.31 11.52 0.47
CA TRP A 101 2.68 12.02 -0.75
C TRP A 101 2.60 13.55 -0.77
N SER A 102 2.23 14.16 0.35
CA SER A 102 2.16 15.62 0.50
C SER A 102 3.53 16.27 0.30
N ILE A 103 4.59 15.72 0.89
CA ILE A 103 5.96 16.22 0.75
C ILE A 103 6.41 16.08 -0.72
N ASN A 104 6.16 14.94 -1.35
CA ASN A 104 6.56 14.70 -2.73
C ASN A 104 5.81 15.62 -3.72
N THR A 105 4.53 15.86 -3.49
CA THR A 105 3.72 16.82 -4.27
C THR A 105 4.24 18.25 -4.08
N TYR A 106 4.59 18.65 -2.86
CA TYR A 106 5.16 19.96 -2.59
C TYR A 106 6.51 20.17 -3.29
N ILE A 107 7.40 19.17 -3.25
CA ILE A 107 8.70 19.21 -3.94
C ILE A 107 8.51 19.30 -5.46
N LEU A 108 7.58 18.53 -6.04
CA LEU A 108 7.24 18.59 -7.46
C LEU A 108 6.70 19.96 -7.86
N CYS A 109 5.75 20.51 -7.10
CA CYS A 109 5.22 21.84 -7.36
C CYS A 109 6.32 22.91 -7.28
N THR A 110 7.16 22.91 -6.25
CA THR A 110 8.24 23.89 -6.11
C THR A 110 9.28 23.77 -7.21
N SER A 111 9.62 22.56 -7.66
CA SER A 111 10.56 22.34 -8.76
C SER A 111 10.00 22.82 -10.10
N LEU A 112 8.72 22.61 -10.36
CA LEU A 112 8.02 23.09 -11.56
C LEU A 112 7.93 24.63 -11.58
N PHE A 113 7.63 25.25 -10.43
CA PHE A 113 7.62 26.73 -10.29
C PHE A 113 9.01 27.31 -10.48
N ARG A 114 10.06 26.67 -9.97
CA ARG A 114 11.46 27.09 -10.18
C ARG A 114 11.82 27.02 -11.67
N LYS A 115 11.46 25.93 -12.36
CA LYS A 115 11.76 25.76 -13.79
C LYS A 115 11.04 26.79 -14.68
N ARG A 116 9.79 27.17 -14.34
CA ARG A 116 9.06 28.24 -15.05
C ARG A 116 9.66 29.63 -14.85
N ARG A 117 10.25 29.93 -13.69
CA ARG A 117 10.81 31.26 -13.40
C ARG A 117 12.12 31.53 -14.16
N TYR A 118 12.85 30.49 -14.56
CA TYR A 118 14.11 30.63 -15.33
C TYR A 118 13.92 30.55 -16.86
N SER A 119 12.76 30.08 -17.36
CA SER A 119 12.49 30.02 -18.79
C SER A 119 11.91 31.31 -19.39
N SER A 120 11.66 32.32 -18.57
CA SER A 120 11.08 33.61 -18.99
C SER A 120 12.01 34.82 -18.82
N LEU A 121 13.32 34.60 -18.62
CA LEU A 121 14.31 35.68 -18.69
C LEU A 121 14.78 35.80 -20.14
N PRO A 122 14.49 36.90 -20.85
CA PRO A 122 15.09 37.17 -22.14
C PRO A 122 16.60 37.33 -21.97
N THR A 123 17.37 36.57 -22.73
CA THR A 123 18.79 36.83 -22.95
C THR A 123 18.91 38.21 -23.60
N PHE A 124 19.20 39.24 -22.82
CA PHE A 124 19.74 40.47 -23.36
C PHE A 124 21.24 40.25 -23.62
N CYS A 125 21.59 40.25 -24.93
CA CYS A 125 22.92 40.59 -25.39
C CYS A 125 23.19 42.06 -25.18
#